data_49a2374ac7c5df0f7361f89f444f35ab
#
_entry.id   49a2374ac7c5df0f7361f89f444f35ab
#
_cell.length_a   1.000
_cell.length_b   1.000
_cell.length_c   1.000
_cell.angle_alpha   90.00
_cell.angle_beta   90.00
_cell.angle_gamma   90.00
#
_symmetry.space_group_name_H-M   'P 1'
#
loop_
_entity.id
_entity.type
_entity.pdbx_description
1 polymer ?
#
loop_
_entity_poly.entity_id
_entity_poly.type
_entity_poly.pdbx_seq_one_letter_code
_entity_poly.pdbx_strand_id
1 'polypeptide(L)'
;RDYLTSNRSDYTKKSPYEAFGKDYKAQMSDFKNGPVLLKSHSLPAPNFIGGLSIGNRFWNDRLGVMLAGSVQNVFRGTERTYNSVKMASGEQAMYISNLQHRYYSIHDLTAGAHAKFDLTLPDHKLEWYNMYVRTNSKGTRYNNSVNTEYIGADSYTQDDEVRSLSTTQSIFATNLKGTLQVWITFFLILLALNLID
;
A
#
# COMPACT_ATOMS: atom_id res chain seq x y z
N ARG A 1 3.41 -23.64 -5.98
CA ARG A 1 3.30 -23.11 -4.59
C ARG A 1 1.87 -22.73 -4.33
N ASP A 2 1.32 -23.14 -3.20
CA ASP A 2 -0.05 -22.82 -2.85
C ASP A 2 -0.14 -21.35 -2.44
N TYR A 3 -1.20 -20.69 -2.92
CA TYR A 3 -1.54 -19.35 -2.53
C TYR A 3 -2.49 -19.39 -1.33
N LEU A 4 -2.13 -18.71 -0.25
CA LEU A 4 -2.88 -18.74 0.99
C LEU A 4 -3.87 -17.57 1.05
N THR A 5 -5.08 -17.86 1.46
CA THR A 5 -6.10 -16.86 1.80
C THR A 5 -6.67 -17.16 3.18
N SER A 6 -7.30 -16.18 3.78
CA SER A 6 -8.05 -16.35 5.02
C SER A 6 -9.54 -16.12 4.79
N ASN A 7 -10.35 -16.66 5.69
CA ASN A 7 -11.80 -16.45 5.67
C ASN A 7 -12.22 -15.05 6.13
N ARG A 8 -11.27 -14.19 6.55
CA ARG A 8 -11.59 -12.88 7.08
C ARG A 8 -11.95 -11.92 5.95
N SER A 9 -13.17 -11.39 5.98
CA SER A 9 -13.69 -10.43 5.01
C SER A 9 -13.84 -9.01 5.57
N ASP A 10 -13.95 -8.88 6.90
CA ASP A 10 -14.15 -7.60 7.57
C ASP A 10 -12.88 -7.17 8.32
N TYR A 11 -12.22 -6.12 7.78
CA TYR A 11 -11.01 -5.53 8.33
C TYR A 11 -11.25 -4.17 8.97
N THR A 12 -12.50 -3.70 8.99
CA THR A 12 -12.84 -2.34 9.42
C THR A 12 -13.29 -2.26 10.87
N LYS A 13 -13.52 -3.40 11.52
CA LYS A 13 -13.97 -3.42 12.91
C LYS A 13 -12.87 -2.94 13.83
N LYS A 14 -13.23 -1.95 14.64
CA LYS A 14 -12.40 -1.49 15.74
C LYS A 14 -12.29 -2.58 16.80
N SER A 15 -11.17 -2.60 17.52
CA SER A 15 -11.05 -3.41 18.73
C SER A 15 -12.08 -2.96 19.78
N PRO A 16 -12.48 -3.79 20.75
CA PRO A 16 -13.39 -3.37 21.81
C PRO A 16 -12.91 -2.12 22.56
N TYR A 17 -11.62 -1.99 22.78
CA TYR A 17 -11.03 -0.81 23.45
C TYR A 17 -11.10 0.47 22.61
N GLU A 18 -10.94 0.35 21.28
CA GLU A 18 -11.13 1.48 20.36
C GLU A 18 -12.60 1.89 20.19
N ALA A 19 -13.51 0.91 20.34
CA ALA A 19 -14.94 1.15 20.20
C ALA A 19 -15.57 1.72 21.47
N PHE A 20 -15.13 1.27 22.67
CA PHE A 20 -15.78 1.52 23.95
C PHE A 20 -14.90 2.24 24.98
N GLY A 21 -13.63 2.53 24.67
CA GLY A 21 -12.69 3.23 25.54
C GLY A 21 -11.76 2.31 26.34
N LYS A 22 -10.76 2.91 26.97
CA LYS A 22 -9.66 2.20 27.66
C LYS A 22 -10.11 1.42 28.91
N ASP A 23 -11.16 1.88 29.57
CA ASP A 23 -11.67 1.26 30.81
C ASP A 23 -12.68 0.14 30.54
N TYR A 24 -12.96 -0.13 29.27
CA TYR A 24 -13.88 -1.19 28.89
C TYR A 24 -13.28 -2.57 29.17
N LYS A 25 -14.01 -3.38 29.93
CA LYS A 25 -13.65 -4.79 30.17
C LYS A 25 -14.19 -5.63 29.04
N ALA A 26 -13.33 -5.94 28.08
CA ALA A 26 -13.70 -6.77 26.94
C ALA A 26 -14.16 -8.17 27.36
N GLN A 27 -15.29 -8.62 26.82
CA GLN A 27 -15.85 -9.95 27.00
C GLN A 27 -15.60 -10.81 25.78
N MET A 28 -15.64 -12.13 25.94
CA MET A 28 -15.47 -13.07 24.79
C MET A 28 -16.49 -12.84 23.67
N SER A 29 -17.69 -12.38 24.02
CA SER A 29 -18.73 -12.00 23.05
C SER A 29 -18.36 -10.84 22.12
N ASP A 30 -17.45 -9.97 22.55
CA ASP A 30 -17.01 -8.81 21.79
C ASP A 30 -16.04 -9.22 20.67
N PHE A 31 -15.37 -10.36 20.83
CA PHE A 31 -14.53 -10.99 19.83
C PHE A 31 -15.37 -11.89 18.90
N LYS A 32 -16.38 -11.30 18.26
CA LYS A 32 -17.33 -12.00 17.39
C LYS A 32 -16.74 -12.62 16.12
N ASN A 33 -15.48 -12.34 15.85
CA ASN A 33 -14.80 -12.96 14.71
C ASN A 33 -14.33 -14.35 15.16
N GLY A 34 -14.94 -15.37 14.60
CA GLY A 34 -14.47 -16.75 14.73
C GLY A 34 -13.00 -16.88 14.33
N PRO A 35 -12.39 -18.04 14.51
CA PRO A 35 -10.99 -18.27 14.19
C PRO A 35 -10.70 -17.89 12.74
N VAL A 36 -9.54 -17.27 12.49
CA VAL A 36 -9.07 -16.99 11.14
C VAL A 36 -8.66 -18.31 10.52
N LEU A 37 -9.49 -18.83 9.62
CA LEU A 37 -9.22 -20.07 8.92
C LEU A 37 -8.37 -19.83 7.69
N LEU A 38 -7.31 -20.61 7.54
CA LEU A 38 -6.44 -20.61 6.39
C LEU A 38 -7.05 -21.44 5.26
N LYS A 39 -7.04 -20.90 4.03
CA LYS A 39 -7.39 -21.63 2.82
C LYS A 39 -6.20 -21.62 1.87
N SER A 40 -5.87 -22.76 1.31
CA SER A 40 -4.82 -22.90 0.30
C SER A 40 -5.43 -23.03 -1.08
N HIS A 41 -4.87 -22.33 -2.06
CA HIS A 41 -5.26 -22.39 -3.47
C HIS A 41 -4.04 -22.71 -4.31
N SER A 42 -4.13 -23.76 -5.11
CA SER A 42 -3.02 -24.20 -5.95
C SER A 42 -2.73 -23.27 -7.13
N LEU A 43 -3.72 -22.52 -7.60
CA LEU A 43 -3.58 -21.61 -8.73
C LEU A 43 -4.27 -20.27 -8.39
N PRO A 44 -3.51 -19.21 -8.08
CA PRO A 44 -4.06 -17.86 -8.00
C PRO A 44 -4.46 -17.39 -9.41
N ALA A 45 -5.30 -16.37 -9.49
CA ALA A 45 -5.57 -15.69 -10.75
C ALA A 45 -4.25 -15.17 -11.37
N PRO A 46 -4.14 -15.13 -12.70
CA PRO A 46 -2.93 -14.65 -13.35
C PRO A 46 -2.63 -13.19 -12.99
N ASN A 47 -1.35 -12.90 -12.84
CA ASN A 47 -0.90 -11.52 -12.76
C ASN A 47 -1.12 -10.83 -14.10
N PHE A 48 -1.66 -9.62 -14.07
CA PHE A 48 -1.80 -8.81 -15.28
C PHE A 48 -1.53 -7.34 -15.01
N ILE A 49 -1.07 -6.66 -16.02
CA ILE A 49 -0.92 -5.20 -16.08
C ILE A 49 -1.53 -4.75 -17.38
N GLY A 50 -2.42 -3.77 -17.32
CA GLY A 50 -3.03 -3.16 -18.49
C GLY A 50 -3.14 -1.66 -18.34
N GLY A 51 -3.07 -0.96 -19.45
CA GLY A 51 -3.25 0.49 -19.49
C GLY A 51 -3.79 0.94 -20.83
N LEU A 52 -4.51 2.04 -20.80
CA LEU A 52 -5.04 2.70 -21.99
C LEU A 52 -4.78 4.19 -21.84
N SER A 53 -4.37 4.82 -22.93
CA SER A 53 -4.27 6.27 -23.01
C SER A 53 -4.88 6.78 -24.31
N ILE A 54 -5.53 7.93 -24.21
CA ILE A 54 -6.07 8.67 -25.34
C ILE A 54 -5.71 10.13 -25.17
N GLY A 55 -5.30 10.77 -26.26
CA GLY A 55 -4.98 12.18 -26.25
C GLY A 55 -5.12 12.79 -27.62
N ASN A 56 -5.42 14.05 -27.64
CA ASN A 56 -5.50 14.83 -28.88
C ASN A 56 -5.14 16.29 -28.62
N ARG A 57 -4.87 17.03 -29.72
CA ARG A 57 -4.65 18.47 -29.71
C ARG A 57 -5.76 19.16 -30.50
N PHE A 58 -6.23 20.28 -29.96
CA PHE A 58 -7.32 21.08 -30.49
C PHE A 58 -6.86 22.54 -30.68
N TRP A 59 -7.66 23.34 -31.38
CA TRP A 59 -7.41 24.77 -31.64
C TRP A 59 -6.06 25.06 -32.27
N ASN A 60 -5.78 24.44 -33.42
CA ASN A 60 -4.50 24.55 -34.09
C ASN A 60 -3.32 24.20 -33.17
N ASP A 61 -3.43 23.06 -32.50
CA ASP A 61 -2.41 22.52 -31.57
C ASP A 61 -2.17 23.34 -30.29
N ARG A 62 -3.06 24.29 -29.98
CA ARG A 62 -2.92 25.12 -28.77
C ARG A 62 -3.40 24.42 -27.51
N LEU A 63 -4.42 23.59 -27.59
CA LEU A 63 -4.95 22.85 -26.44
C LEU A 63 -4.66 21.36 -26.61
N GLY A 64 -3.82 20.82 -25.73
CA GLY A 64 -3.57 19.39 -25.61
C GLY A 64 -4.38 18.81 -24.46
N VAL A 65 -5.02 17.67 -24.70
CA VAL A 65 -5.74 16.89 -23.69
C VAL A 65 -5.27 15.45 -23.76
N MET A 66 -4.90 14.88 -22.62
CA MET A 66 -4.54 13.47 -22.52
C MET A 66 -5.23 12.87 -21.30
N LEU A 67 -5.86 11.72 -21.50
CA LEU A 67 -6.41 10.88 -20.45
C LEU A 67 -5.74 9.52 -20.51
N ALA A 68 -5.39 8.96 -19.37
CA ALA A 68 -4.83 7.63 -19.28
C ALA A 68 -5.38 6.90 -18.06
N GLY A 69 -5.54 5.60 -18.18
CA GLY A 69 -5.92 4.72 -17.08
C GLY A 69 -5.04 3.47 -17.07
N SER A 70 -4.77 2.94 -15.90
CA SER A 70 -4.01 1.72 -15.73
C SER A 70 -4.59 0.86 -14.63
N VAL A 71 -4.44 -0.45 -14.78
CA VAL A 71 -4.79 -1.43 -13.76
C VAL A 71 -3.70 -2.49 -13.67
N GLN A 72 -3.35 -2.84 -12.45
CA GLN A 72 -2.36 -3.86 -12.14
C GLN A 72 -2.93 -4.81 -11.10
N ASN A 73 -2.90 -6.10 -11.38
CA ASN A 73 -3.31 -7.16 -10.49
C ASN A 73 -2.16 -8.14 -10.28
N VAL A 74 -1.67 -8.26 -9.04
CA VAL A 74 -0.46 -9.03 -8.74
C VAL A 74 -0.70 -9.93 -7.53
N PHE A 75 -0.42 -11.22 -7.72
CA PHE A 75 -0.37 -12.22 -6.66
C PHE A 75 1.07 -12.61 -6.40
N ARG A 76 1.49 -12.58 -5.14
CA ARG A 76 2.85 -12.94 -4.71
C ARG A 76 2.79 -13.89 -3.53
N GLY A 77 3.60 -14.94 -3.56
CA GLY A 77 3.82 -15.86 -2.44
C GLY A 77 5.30 -15.93 -2.09
N THR A 78 5.61 -15.95 -0.79
CA THR A 78 6.97 -16.07 -0.28
C THR A 78 6.97 -16.97 0.93
N GLU A 79 7.99 -17.84 1.01
CA GLU A 79 8.30 -18.65 2.16
C GLU A 79 9.62 -18.18 2.77
N ARG A 80 9.66 -18.09 4.10
CA ARG A 80 10.87 -17.68 4.84
C ARG A 80 11.00 -18.50 6.10
N THR A 81 12.24 -18.89 6.41
CA THR A 81 12.62 -19.52 7.67
C THR A 81 13.44 -18.53 8.49
N TYR A 82 13.09 -18.40 9.76
CA TYR A 82 13.82 -17.59 10.73
C TYR A 82 14.27 -18.49 11.88
N ASN A 83 15.53 -18.36 12.27
CA ASN A 83 16.11 -19.07 13.38
C ASN A 83 16.65 -18.07 14.39
N SER A 84 16.33 -18.25 15.67
CA SER A 84 17.03 -17.59 16.76
C SER A 84 17.98 -18.60 17.40
N VAL A 85 19.25 -18.23 17.53
CA VAL A 85 20.30 -19.08 18.08
C VAL A 85 20.69 -18.53 19.44
N LYS A 86 20.83 -19.39 20.45
CA LYS A 86 21.33 -19.04 21.78
C LYS A 86 22.48 -19.95 22.18
N MET A 87 23.29 -19.46 23.10
CA MET A 87 24.36 -20.22 23.72
C MET A 87 23.80 -20.95 24.94
N ALA A 88 24.07 -22.23 25.05
CA ALA A 88 23.71 -22.99 26.24
C ALA A 88 24.50 -22.47 27.46
N SER A 89 23.82 -22.31 28.59
CA SER A 89 24.47 -21.83 29.82
C SER A 89 25.51 -22.83 30.31
N GLY A 90 26.78 -22.39 30.37
CA GLY A 90 27.90 -23.23 30.82
C GLY A 90 28.54 -24.11 29.74
N GLU A 91 28.09 -24.06 28.49
CA GLU A 91 28.65 -24.82 27.38
C GLU A 91 29.06 -23.88 26.23
N GLN A 92 30.03 -24.33 25.41
CA GLN A 92 30.40 -23.60 24.18
C GLN A 92 29.53 -23.99 22.97
N ALA A 93 28.37 -24.60 23.22
CA ALA A 93 27.47 -25.07 22.19
C ALA A 93 26.34 -24.07 21.96
N MET A 94 26.06 -23.81 20.67
CA MET A 94 24.89 -23.03 20.25
C MET A 94 23.73 -23.96 19.92
N TYR A 95 22.52 -23.54 20.26
CA TYR A 95 21.29 -24.25 19.88
C TYR A 95 20.27 -23.29 19.28
N ILE A 96 19.37 -23.82 18.47
CA ILE A 96 18.26 -23.06 17.91
C ILE A 96 17.17 -22.96 18.97
N SER A 97 17.00 -21.75 19.54
CA SER A 97 15.99 -21.49 20.57
C SER A 97 14.59 -21.25 20.00
N ASN A 98 14.51 -20.77 18.76
CA ASN A 98 13.24 -20.55 18.07
C ASN A 98 13.41 -20.79 16.58
N LEU A 99 12.58 -21.66 16.00
CA LEU A 99 12.51 -21.94 14.57
C LEU A 99 11.13 -21.52 14.08
N GLN A 100 11.09 -20.63 13.09
CA GLN A 100 9.85 -20.14 12.52
C GLN A 100 9.82 -20.38 11.01
N HIS A 101 8.76 -21.03 10.55
CA HIS A 101 8.42 -21.14 9.13
C HIS A 101 7.27 -20.20 8.81
N ARG A 102 7.54 -19.20 7.98
CA ARG A 102 6.58 -18.15 7.60
C ARG A 102 6.22 -18.25 6.13
N TYR A 103 4.94 -18.31 5.86
CA TYR A 103 4.36 -18.31 4.52
C TYR A 103 3.58 -17.01 4.34
N TYR A 104 3.88 -16.28 3.30
CA TYR A 104 3.23 -15.02 2.96
C TYR A 104 2.55 -15.14 1.61
N SER A 105 1.33 -14.69 1.52
CA SER A 105 0.61 -14.51 0.27
C SER A 105 0.03 -13.11 0.24
N ILE A 106 0.31 -12.36 -0.83
CA ILE A 106 -0.09 -10.98 -0.99
C ILE A 106 -0.80 -10.83 -2.33
N HIS A 107 -1.94 -10.18 -2.32
CA HIS A 107 -2.70 -9.77 -3.49
C HIS A 107 -2.78 -8.26 -3.53
N ASP A 108 -2.15 -7.65 -4.53
CA ASP A 108 -2.15 -6.22 -4.77
C ASP A 108 -2.98 -5.90 -6.02
N LEU A 109 -4.02 -5.10 -5.84
CA LEU A 109 -4.80 -4.51 -6.93
C LEU A 109 -4.57 -3.01 -6.93
N THR A 110 -3.93 -2.50 -7.97
CA THR A 110 -3.68 -1.07 -8.17
C THR A 110 -4.43 -0.59 -9.39
N ALA A 111 -5.17 0.50 -9.24
CA ALA A 111 -5.82 1.20 -10.34
C ALA A 111 -5.41 2.67 -10.32
N GLY A 112 -5.10 3.21 -11.49
CA GLY A 112 -4.65 4.59 -11.66
C GLY A 112 -5.37 5.28 -12.81
N ALA A 113 -5.60 6.58 -12.64
CA ALA A 113 -6.10 7.46 -13.68
C ALA A 113 -5.25 8.73 -13.75
N HIS A 114 -4.99 9.20 -14.96
CA HIS A 114 -4.21 10.40 -15.22
C HIS A 114 -4.97 11.30 -16.18
N ALA A 115 -4.93 12.60 -15.93
CA ALA A 115 -5.45 13.62 -16.84
C ALA A 115 -4.41 14.73 -16.98
N LYS A 116 -4.07 15.05 -18.21
CA LYS A 116 -3.18 16.16 -18.54
C LYS A 116 -3.88 17.11 -19.49
N PHE A 117 -3.80 18.40 -19.18
CA PHE A 117 -4.23 19.47 -20.05
C PHE A 117 -3.04 20.40 -20.25
N ASP A 118 -2.78 20.78 -21.48
CA ASP A 118 -1.78 21.80 -21.81
C ASP A 118 -2.38 22.82 -22.76
N LEU A 119 -2.21 24.10 -22.42
CA LEU A 119 -2.63 25.23 -23.24
C LEU A 119 -1.39 26.03 -23.61
N THR A 120 -1.15 26.19 -24.91
CA THR A 120 -0.04 26.94 -25.45
C THR A 120 -0.60 28.14 -26.23
N LEU A 121 -0.35 29.33 -25.72
CA LEU A 121 -0.63 30.61 -26.35
C LEU A 121 0.71 31.23 -26.82
N PRO A 122 0.72 32.26 -27.70
CA PRO A 122 1.96 32.83 -28.20
C PRO A 122 2.98 33.19 -27.12
N ASP A 123 2.51 33.79 -26.01
CA ASP A 123 3.34 34.29 -24.93
C ASP A 123 3.14 33.57 -23.60
N HIS A 124 2.25 32.58 -23.55
CA HIS A 124 1.88 31.91 -22.32
C HIS A 124 1.77 30.41 -22.52
N LYS A 125 2.19 29.65 -21.51
CA LYS A 125 2.00 28.22 -21.48
C LYS A 125 1.43 27.81 -20.13
N LEU A 126 0.35 27.03 -20.14
CA LEU A 126 -0.27 26.47 -18.95
C LEU A 126 -0.32 24.95 -19.08
N GLU A 127 0.19 24.25 -18.10
CA GLU A 127 0.11 22.80 -18.02
C GLU A 127 -0.57 22.41 -16.69
N TRP A 128 -1.59 21.59 -16.77
CA TRP A 128 -2.28 21.06 -15.60
C TRP A 128 -2.28 19.53 -15.69
N TYR A 129 -1.67 18.88 -14.71
CA TYR A 129 -1.55 17.45 -14.60
C TYR A 129 -2.22 16.97 -13.33
N ASN A 130 -3.05 15.93 -13.45
CA ASN A 130 -3.72 15.27 -12.34
C ASN A 130 -3.47 13.79 -12.40
N MET A 131 -3.30 13.19 -11.23
CA MET A 131 -3.12 11.76 -11.06
C MET A 131 -3.92 11.29 -9.85
N TYR A 132 -4.62 10.19 -10.01
CA TYR A 132 -5.23 9.45 -8.92
C TYR A 132 -4.80 7.99 -9.01
N VAL A 133 -4.26 7.46 -7.92
CA VAL A 133 -3.89 6.04 -7.81
C VAL A 133 -4.50 5.47 -6.54
N ARG A 134 -5.11 4.30 -6.66
CA ARG A 134 -5.62 3.53 -5.53
C ARG A 134 -5.04 2.13 -5.56
N THR A 135 -4.41 1.75 -4.45
CA THR A 135 -3.89 0.40 -4.22
C THR A 135 -4.66 -0.25 -3.09
N ASN A 136 -5.13 -1.47 -3.34
CA ASN A 136 -5.74 -2.34 -2.34
C ASN A 136 -4.87 -3.58 -2.21
N SER A 137 -4.24 -3.73 -1.05
CA SER A 137 -3.35 -4.85 -0.72
C SER A 137 -4.00 -5.74 0.32
N LYS A 138 -4.14 -7.02 0.02
CA LYS A 138 -4.61 -8.05 0.96
C LYS A 138 -3.52 -9.08 1.17
N GLY A 139 -3.12 -9.26 2.42
CA GLY A 139 -2.07 -10.21 2.81
C GLY A 139 -2.59 -11.27 3.76
N THR A 140 -2.08 -12.49 3.61
CA THR A 140 -2.25 -13.58 4.57
C THR A 140 -0.87 -14.10 4.93
N ARG A 141 -0.58 -14.17 6.22
CA ARG A 141 0.63 -14.77 6.76
C ARG A 141 0.25 -15.95 7.64
N TYR A 142 0.83 -17.11 7.34
CA TYR A 142 0.86 -18.24 8.24
C TYR A 142 2.27 -18.36 8.83
N ASN A 143 2.37 -18.51 10.14
CA ASN A 143 3.61 -18.68 10.86
C ASN A 143 3.49 -19.93 11.75
N ASN A 144 4.32 -20.91 11.51
CA ASN A 144 4.55 -22.03 12.40
C ASN A 144 5.83 -21.76 13.17
N SER A 145 5.76 -21.71 14.48
CA SER A 145 6.88 -21.39 15.37
C SER A 145 7.09 -22.51 16.37
N VAL A 146 8.31 -22.99 16.45
CA VAL A 146 8.75 -23.97 17.46
C VAL A 146 9.74 -23.26 18.38
N ASN A 147 9.41 -23.15 19.67
CA ASN A 147 10.25 -22.52 20.69
C ASN A 147 10.64 -23.55 21.74
N THR A 148 11.96 -23.69 21.94
CA THR A 148 12.56 -24.66 22.87
C THR A 148 13.07 -24.00 24.16
N GLU A 149 12.82 -22.70 24.37
CA GLU A 149 13.46 -21.91 25.41
C GLU A 149 12.80 -22.05 26.81
N TYR A 150 11.50 -22.30 26.85
CA TYR A 150 10.73 -22.16 28.09
C TYR A 150 10.52 -23.44 28.90
N ILE A 151 10.87 -24.57 28.39
CA ILE A 151 10.57 -25.85 29.00
C ILE A 151 11.82 -26.72 28.90
N GLY A 152 12.35 -27.26 30.00
CA GLY A 152 13.62 -28.01 30.09
C GLY A 152 13.96 -28.90 28.89
N ALA A 153 15.07 -29.58 28.90
CA ALA A 153 15.77 -30.13 27.74
C ALA A 153 14.93 -30.99 26.73
N ASP A 154 13.73 -31.44 27.13
CA ASP A 154 12.88 -32.31 26.32
C ASP A 154 11.50 -31.72 25.97
N SER A 155 11.31 -30.43 26.15
CA SER A 155 10.00 -29.78 25.90
C SER A 155 10.13 -28.61 24.94
N TYR A 156 9.13 -28.45 24.10
CA TYR A 156 9.01 -27.33 23.17
C TYR A 156 7.56 -26.82 23.14
N THR A 157 7.39 -25.56 22.80
CA THR A 157 6.09 -25.00 22.47
C THR A 157 5.99 -24.84 20.97
N GLN A 158 4.90 -25.28 20.39
CA GLN A 158 4.56 -25.03 19.00
C GLN A 158 3.41 -24.06 18.92
N ASP A 159 3.55 -23.07 18.06
CA ASP A 159 2.59 -21.98 17.90
C ASP A 159 2.26 -21.81 16.41
N ASP A 160 0.99 -21.86 16.09
CA ASP A 160 0.48 -21.65 14.74
C ASP A 160 -0.33 -20.35 14.68
N GLU A 161 0.23 -19.36 14.00
CA GLU A 161 -0.39 -18.04 13.86
C GLU A 161 -0.86 -17.82 12.42
N VAL A 162 -2.13 -17.44 12.24
CA VAL A 162 -2.65 -16.93 10.97
C VAL A 162 -2.97 -15.45 11.12
N ARG A 163 -2.31 -14.63 10.33
CA ARG A 163 -2.54 -13.18 10.30
C ARG A 163 -3.04 -12.74 8.93
N SER A 164 -4.13 -11.98 8.93
CA SER A 164 -4.68 -11.33 7.73
C SER A 164 -4.53 -9.82 7.84
N LEU A 165 -4.10 -9.21 6.76
CA LEU A 165 -3.92 -7.76 6.63
C LEU A 165 -4.65 -7.27 5.39
N SER A 166 -5.35 -6.15 5.53
CA SER A 166 -5.89 -5.42 4.38
C SER A 166 -5.50 -3.96 4.50
N THR A 167 -4.87 -3.44 3.46
CA THR A 167 -4.45 -2.05 3.40
C THR A 167 -5.01 -1.43 2.13
N THR A 168 -5.68 -0.30 2.26
CA THR A 168 -6.11 0.52 1.13
C THR A 168 -5.39 1.85 1.20
N GLN A 169 -4.71 2.20 0.12
CA GLN A 169 -4.01 3.46 -0.03
C GLN A 169 -4.55 4.18 -1.26
N SER A 170 -4.82 5.47 -1.13
CA SER A 170 -5.21 6.34 -2.25
C SER A 170 -4.30 7.55 -2.28
N ILE A 171 -3.81 7.88 -3.45
CA ILE A 171 -2.94 9.03 -3.70
C ILE A 171 -3.60 9.88 -4.77
N PHE A 172 -3.81 11.14 -4.47
CA PHE A 172 -4.19 12.16 -5.44
C PHE A 172 -3.06 13.16 -5.55
N ALA A 173 -2.62 13.45 -6.75
CA ALA A 173 -1.61 14.46 -7.02
C ALA A 173 -2.11 15.39 -8.13
N THR A 174 -1.93 16.67 -7.93
CA THR A 174 -2.21 17.70 -8.93
C THR A 174 -1.00 18.62 -9.07
N ASN A 175 -0.68 19.01 -10.28
CA ASN A 175 0.40 19.92 -10.58
C ASN A 175 -0.09 20.93 -11.64
N LEU A 176 0.01 22.19 -11.31
CA LEU A 176 -0.29 23.30 -12.21
C LEU A 176 1.01 24.08 -12.45
N LYS A 177 1.45 24.13 -13.70
CA LYS A 177 2.63 24.86 -14.13
C LYS A 177 2.23 25.90 -15.16
N GLY A 178 2.62 27.14 -14.94
CA GLY A 178 2.41 28.24 -15.86
C GLY A 178 3.73 28.94 -16.18
N THR A 179 3.92 29.29 -17.47
CA THR A 179 4.94 30.23 -17.91
C THR A 179 4.19 31.44 -18.42
N LEU A 180 4.33 32.56 -17.72
CA LEU A 180 3.74 33.85 -18.09
C LEU A 180 4.86 34.78 -18.56
N GLN A 181 4.82 35.18 -19.79
CA GLN A 181 5.71 36.22 -20.29
C GLN A 181 5.06 37.56 -19.94
N VAL A 182 5.41 38.09 -18.78
CA VAL A 182 4.97 39.44 -18.38
C VAL A 182 5.84 40.41 -19.13
N TRP A 183 5.23 41.27 -19.91
CA TRP A 183 5.93 42.40 -20.51
C TRP A 183 6.39 43.32 -19.39
N ILE A 184 7.68 43.38 -19.12
CA ILE A 184 8.32 44.19 -18.09
C ILE A 184 7.95 45.69 -18.24
N THR A 185 7.55 46.12 -19.42
CA THR A 185 7.08 47.48 -19.71
C THR A 185 5.90 47.91 -18.85
N PHE A 186 4.98 47.04 -18.46
CA PHE A 186 3.85 47.41 -17.62
C PHE A 186 4.25 47.65 -16.16
N PHE A 187 5.25 46.97 -15.68
CA PHE A 187 5.78 47.15 -14.32
C PHE A 187 6.58 48.45 -14.17
N LEU A 188 7.30 48.84 -15.21
CA LEU A 188 8.04 50.09 -15.21
C LEU A 188 7.12 51.31 -15.29
N ILE A 189 5.98 51.22 -15.97
CA ILE A 189 4.98 52.32 -16.04
C ILE A 189 4.28 52.47 -14.68
N LEU A 190 3.95 51.40 -13.96
CA LEU A 190 3.35 51.45 -12.63
C LEU A 190 4.34 51.98 -11.58
N LEU A 191 5.64 51.67 -11.70
CA LEU A 191 6.68 52.21 -10.82
C LEU A 191 6.95 53.70 -11.11
N ALA A 192 6.87 54.14 -12.35
CA ALA A 192 7.04 55.52 -12.74
C ALA A 192 5.86 56.40 -12.31
N LEU A 193 4.65 55.87 -12.25
CA LEU A 193 3.46 56.61 -11.79
C LEU A 193 3.42 56.76 -10.25
N ASN A 194 4.11 55.93 -9.48
CA ASN A 194 4.24 56.10 -8.02
C ASN A 194 5.41 56.96 -7.56
N LEU A 195 6.22 57.48 -8.49
CA LEU A 195 7.34 58.36 -8.19
C LEU A 195 7.04 59.84 -8.49
N ILE A 196 5.78 60.17 -8.88
CA ILE A 196 5.35 61.54 -9.26
C ILE A 196 4.35 62.13 -8.24
N ASP A 197 4.10 61.47 -7.09
CA ASP A 197 3.35 62.05 -5.95
C ASP A 197 4.28 62.53 -4.83
#